data_48d03afa5a661226e0fbccd4b08d9048
#
_entry.id   48d03afa5a661226e0fbccd4b08d9048
#
_cell.length_a   1.000
_cell.length_b   1.000
_cell.length_c   1.000
_cell.angle_alpha   90.00
_cell.angle_beta   90.00
_cell.angle_gamma   90.00
#
_symmetry.space_group_name_H-M   'P 1'
#
loop_
_entity.id
_entity.type
_entity.pdbx_description
1 polymer ?
#
loop_
_entity_poly.entity_id
_entity_poly.type
_entity_poly.pdbx_seq_one_letter_code
_entity_poly.pdbx_strand_id
1 'polypeptide(L)'
;MSYNYWNQFINDWFKGSNTFPGWTTPRGTLSADYIPEPWWGNDGTKPLHSVVINFNPGQGGCCQLRSNLKKYYKGSYANDFVNNTTMQPNPKCWPNNTREWHFKNRAIPVLQHLGLNNSLINIDSHLSVELIPWHSNNIAGNHYRNYLKQNITAIYKNSICFAAHEAARIQNPKLNNVVLLKMSGGFTQSLLDLLKKANCCNYNILKAVSLGNAAFMEFTLSTLPNTTFVSIWGRYSRNNFPLSQMKTIISMIP
;
A
#
# COMPACT_ATOMS: atom_id res chain seq x y z
N MET A 1 2.86 -4.17 15.03
CA MET A 1 2.13 -2.93 14.76
C MET A 1 0.75 -3.24 14.30
N SER A 2 -0.25 -2.42 14.57
CA SER A 2 -1.63 -2.85 14.49
C SER A 2 -2.51 -1.79 13.81
N TYR A 3 -3.67 -2.19 13.37
CA TYR A 3 -4.76 -1.30 12.95
C TYR A 3 -5.04 -0.18 13.97
N ASN A 4 -4.80 -0.43 15.27
CA ASN A 4 -4.96 0.56 16.34
C ASN A 4 -4.01 1.76 16.19
N TYR A 5 -2.77 1.56 15.74
CA TYR A 5 -1.85 2.66 15.47
C TYR A 5 -2.41 3.58 14.38
N TRP A 6 -2.86 3.01 13.28
CA TRP A 6 -3.42 3.78 12.18
C TRP A 6 -4.74 4.44 12.53
N ASN A 7 -5.56 3.77 13.35
CA ASN A 7 -6.80 4.38 13.85
C ASN A 7 -6.50 5.61 14.72
N GLN A 8 -5.50 5.53 15.62
CA GLN A 8 -5.07 6.68 16.41
C GLN A 8 -4.49 7.79 15.53
N PHE A 9 -3.70 7.45 14.52
CA PHE A 9 -3.15 8.41 13.55
C PHE A 9 -4.26 9.22 12.84
N ILE A 10 -5.32 8.53 12.39
CA ILE A 10 -6.48 9.16 11.76
C ILE A 10 -7.29 9.99 12.78
N ASN A 11 -7.47 9.50 14.00
CA ASN A 11 -8.10 10.25 15.09
C ASN A 11 -7.40 11.59 15.34
N ASP A 12 -6.08 11.58 15.41
CA ASP A 12 -5.30 12.79 15.66
C ASP A 12 -5.37 13.75 14.47
N TRP A 13 -5.41 13.23 13.25
CA TRP A 13 -5.64 14.05 12.07
C TRP A 13 -7.02 14.74 12.13
N PHE A 14 -8.10 14.04 12.51
CA PHE A 14 -9.44 14.66 12.66
C PHE A 14 -9.50 15.70 13.78
N LYS A 15 -8.69 15.56 14.82
CA LYS A 15 -8.56 16.57 15.88
C LYS A 15 -7.75 17.80 15.45
N GLY A 16 -7.22 17.80 14.25
CA GLY A 16 -6.45 18.93 13.69
C GLY A 16 -4.95 18.81 13.88
N SER A 17 -4.44 17.67 14.35
CA SER A 17 -2.99 17.48 14.45
C SER A 17 -2.34 17.57 13.08
N ASN A 18 -1.21 18.25 13.02
CA ASN A 18 -0.31 18.29 11.87
C ASN A 18 1.01 17.57 12.17
N THR A 19 1.16 17.05 13.39
CA THR A 19 2.32 16.28 13.83
C THR A 19 1.89 14.89 14.24
N PHE A 20 2.63 13.88 13.80
CA PHE A 20 2.33 12.48 14.03
C PHE A 20 3.58 11.78 14.53
N PRO A 21 3.51 10.93 15.56
CA PRO A 21 4.67 10.29 16.13
C PRO A 21 5.50 9.54 15.09
N GLY A 22 6.75 9.97 14.93
CA GLY A 22 7.70 9.38 13.98
C GLY A 22 7.57 9.86 12.53
N TRP A 23 6.58 10.70 12.20
CA TRP A 23 6.39 11.28 10.86
C TRP A 23 6.65 12.78 10.84
N THR A 24 7.30 13.25 9.79
CA THR A 24 7.39 14.69 9.52
C THR A 24 6.09 15.20 8.90
N THR A 25 5.80 16.47 9.05
CA THR A 25 4.64 17.09 8.40
C THR A 25 4.78 17.03 6.88
N PRO A 26 3.77 16.52 6.15
CA PRO A 26 3.79 16.51 4.69
C PRO A 26 3.83 17.94 4.13
N ARG A 27 4.58 18.12 3.04
CA ARG A 27 4.78 19.41 2.36
C ARG A 27 4.89 19.23 0.85
N GLY A 28 4.72 20.32 0.13
CA GLY A 28 4.88 20.37 -1.32
C GLY A 28 3.77 19.60 -2.04
N THR A 29 4.11 18.51 -2.72
CA THR A 29 3.13 17.68 -3.43
C THR A 29 2.36 16.72 -2.53
N LEU A 30 2.81 16.53 -1.30
CA LEU A 30 2.11 15.73 -0.27
C LEU A 30 1.20 16.65 0.54
N SER A 31 -0.06 16.29 0.71
CA SER A 31 -1.05 17.11 1.41
C SER A 31 -1.60 16.42 2.66
N ALA A 32 -1.59 17.18 3.77
CA ALA A 32 -2.27 16.82 5.01
C ALA A 32 -3.73 17.32 5.06
N ASP A 33 -4.21 18.00 4.03
CA ASP A 33 -5.60 18.49 3.96
C ASP A 33 -6.59 17.37 3.69
N TYR A 34 -6.11 16.33 2.99
CA TYR A 34 -6.89 15.13 2.70
C TYR A 34 -6.68 14.08 3.78
N ILE A 35 -7.71 13.24 4.01
CA ILE A 35 -7.59 12.13 4.96
C ILE A 35 -6.40 11.25 4.60
N PRO A 36 -5.52 10.91 5.56
CA PRO A 36 -4.50 9.90 5.28
C PRO A 36 -5.16 8.54 5.01
N GLU A 37 -4.67 7.84 4.01
CA GLU A 37 -5.15 6.50 3.66
C GLU A 37 -4.01 5.48 3.84
N PRO A 38 -3.72 5.04 5.07
CA PRO A 38 -2.60 4.14 5.33
C PRO A 38 -2.82 2.73 4.79
N TRP A 39 -4.07 2.30 4.71
CA TRP A 39 -4.48 1.00 4.19
C TRP A 39 -5.96 0.99 3.78
N TRP A 40 -6.33 0.00 3.00
CA TRP A 40 -7.71 -0.31 2.64
C TRP A 40 -7.89 -1.80 2.35
N GLY A 41 -9.14 -2.27 2.37
CA GLY A 41 -9.51 -3.68 2.17
C GLY A 41 -9.72 -4.40 3.49
N ASN A 42 -8.98 -5.46 3.75
CA ASN A 42 -9.13 -6.28 4.94
C ASN A 42 -8.80 -5.49 6.22
N ASP A 43 -9.66 -5.55 7.20
CA ASP A 43 -9.56 -4.84 8.49
C ASP A 43 -9.03 -5.72 9.64
N GLY A 44 -8.53 -6.88 9.32
CA GLY A 44 -8.02 -7.84 10.30
C GLY A 44 -9.06 -8.82 10.85
N THR A 45 -10.34 -8.64 10.54
CA THR A 45 -11.44 -9.49 11.08
C THR A 45 -11.83 -10.63 10.15
N LYS A 46 -11.49 -10.54 8.86
CA LYS A 46 -11.86 -11.51 7.83
C LYS A 46 -10.65 -12.31 7.33
N PRO A 47 -10.87 -13.46 6.67
CA PRO A 47 -9.81 -14.20 5.99
C PRO A 47 -9.03 -13.31 5.02
N LEU A 48 -7.71 -13.42 5.04
CA LEU A 48 -6.80 -12.65 4.20
C LEU A 48 -6.18 -13.57 3.15
N HIS A 49 -6.17 -13.14 1.90
CA HIS A 49 -5.59 -13.90 0.78
C HIS A 49 -4.43 -13.20 0.09
N SER A 50 -4.24 -11.90 0.32
CA SER A 50 -3.11 -11.17 -0.24
C SER A 50 -2.84 -9.85 0.47
N VAL A 51 -1.57 -9.44 0.48
CA VAL A 51 -1.09 -8.14 0.97
C VAL A 51 -0.27 -7.46 -0.13
N VAL A 52 -0.59 -6.21 -0.42
CA VAL A 52 0.13 -5.40 -1.41
C VAL A 52 0.56 -4.07 -0.80
N ILE A 53 1.78 -3.67 -1.02
CA ILE A 53 2.26 -2.32 -0.73
C ILE A 53 2.24 -1.47 -2.00
N ASN A 54 1.58 -0.32 -1.94
CA ASN A 54 1.61 0.73 -2.97
C ASN A 54 2.46 1.92 -2.51
N PHE A 55 2.60 2.92 -3.38
CA PHE A 55 3.36 4.14 -3.07
C PHE A 55 2.63 5.07 -2.10
N ASN A 56 1.43 5.49 -2.49
CA ASN A 56 0.57 6.40 -1.76
C ASN A 56 -0.83 6.41 -2.39
N PRO A 57 -1.85 7.01 -1.73
CA PRO A 57 -3.23 7.01 -2.21
C PRO A 57 -3.48 7.70 -3.57
N GLY A 58 -2.50 8.43 -4.08
CA GLY A 58 -2.64 9.22 -5.30
C GLY A 58 -3.18 10.62 -5.03
N GLN A 59 -3.83 11.24 -6.04
CA GLN A 59 -4.38 12.58 -5.89
C GLN A 59 -5.65 12.56 -5.04
N GLY A 60 -5.67 13.41 -3.99
CA GLY A 60 -6.87 13.61 -3.18
C GLY A 60 -7.94 14.44 -3.90
N GLY A 61 -9.20 14.23 -3.53
CA GLY A 61 -10.36 14.97 -4.01
C GLY A 61 -11.03 15.80 -2.92
N CYS A 62 -11.87 16.74 -3.30
CA CYS A 62 -12.58 17.64 -2.36
C CYS A 62 -13.35 16.88 -1.27
N CYS A 63 -13.84 15.69 -1.57
CA CYS A 63 -14.59 14.86 -0.64
C CYS A 63 -13.72 14.27 0.48
N GLN A 64 -12.41 14.19 0.27
CA GLN A 64 -11.44 13.66 1.22
C GLN A 64 -10.86 14.74 2.14
N LEU A 65 -11.31 15.99 1.98
CA LEU A 65 -10.93 17.08 2.86
C LEU A 65 -11.46 16.88 4.27
N ARG A 66 -10.65 17.23 5.27
CA ARG A 66 -11.00 17.10 6.70
C ARG A 66 -12.34 17.74 7.03
N SER A 67 -12.60 18.95 6.53
CA SER A 67 -13.86 19.68 6.74
C SER A 67 -15.09 18.91 6.27
N ASN A 68 -14.97 18.20 5.14
CA ASN A 68 -16.07 17.47 4.55
C ASN A 68 -16.30 16.10 5.21
N LEU A 69 -15.25 15.48 5.75
CA LEU A 69 -15.33 14.16 6.38
C LEU A 69 -15.62 14.20 7.87
N LYS A 70 -15.30 15.30 8.56
CA LYS A 70 -15.43 15.41 10.02
C LYS A 70 -16.81 15.02 10.55
N LYS A 71 -17.87 15.34 9.85
CA LYS A 71 -19.27 15.02 10.24
C LYS A 71 -19.58 13.51 10.19
N TYR A 72 -18.81 12.74 9.43
CA TYR A 72 -19.02 11.29 9.27
C TYR A 72 -18.13 10.47 10.19
N TYR A 73 -17.05 11.06 10.70
CA TYR A 73 -16.08 10.33 11.51
C TYR A 73 -16.61 10.15 12.94
N LYS A 74 -16.73 8.88 13.36
CA LYS A 74 -17.23 8.47 14.69
C LYS A 74 -16.14 7.83 15.55
N GLY A 75 -14.89 7.83 15.08
CA GLY A 75 -13.74 7.36 15.84
C GLY A 75 -13.10 6.07 15.33
N SER A 76 -13.60 5.49 14.23
CA SER A 76 -13.04 4.27 13.66
C SER A 76 -12.81 4.42 12.17
N TYR A 77 -11.53 4.45 11.74
CA TYR A 77 -11.17 4.50 10.33
C TYR A 77 -11.75 3.31 9.55
N ALA A 78 -11.60 2.09 10.11
CA ALA A 78 -12.13 0.89 9.48
C ALA A 78 -13.66 0.96 9.30
N ASN A 79 -14.40 1.24 10.37
CA ASN A 79 -15.86 1.22 10.33
C ASN A 79 -16.44 2.42 9.59
N ASP A 80 -15.85 3.60 9.79
CA ASP A 80 -16.41 4.83 9.24
C ASP A 80 -16.03 5.01 7.75
N PHE A 81 -14.92 4.46 7.31
CA PHE A 81 -14.41 4.69 5.96
C PHE A 81 -14.12 3.41 5.16
N VAL A 82 -13.41 2.43 5.71
CA VAL A 82 -13.01 1.25 4.95
C VAL A 82 -14.19 0.31 4.70
N ASN A 83 -14.99 0.03 5.72
CA ASN A 83 -16.10 -0.93 5.67
C ASN A 83 -17.46 -0.28 5.42
N ASN A 84 -17.55 1.05 5.49
CA ASN A 84 -18.82 1.73 5.37
C ASN A 84 -19.23 1.91 3.91
N THR A 85 -20.13 1.05 3.44
CA THR A 85 -20.71 1.10 2.09
C THR A 85 -21.78 2.18 1.94
N THR A 86 -22.28 2.75 3.04
CA THR A 86 -23.38 3.72 3.05
C THR A 86 -22.92 5.18 3.11
N MET A 87 -21.63 5.43 3.34
CA MET A 87 -21.07 6.76 3.35
C MET A 87 -21.00 7.34 1.94
N GLN A 88 -22.12 7.87 1.48
CA GLN A 88 -22.21 8.58 0.20
C GLN A 88 -22.63 10.03 0.40
N PRO A 89 -21.72 10.96 0.63
CA PRO A 89 -22.06 12.36 0.43
C PRO A 89 -22.19 12.71 -1.05
N ASN A 90 -21.56 11.92 -1.93
CA ASN A 90 -21.64 12.04 -3.39
C ASN A 90 -21.18 10.71 -4.00
N PRO A 91 -21.92 10.10 -4.95
CA PRO A 91 -21.54 8.83 -5.57
C PRO A 91 -20.21 8.86 -6.35
N LYS A 92 -19.64 10.04 -6.58
CA LYS A 92 -18.31 10.21 -7.19
C LYS A 92 -17.19 10.36 -6.16
N CYS A 93 -17.53 10.39 -4.87
CA CYS A 93 -16.58 10.64 -3.81
C CYS A 93 -16.30 9.38 -3.02
N TRP A 94 -15.01 9.29 -2.57
CA TRP A 94 -14.58 8.29 -1.62
C TRP A 94 -15.63 8.04 -0.51
N PRO A 95 -15.76 6.79 0.03
CA PRO A 95 -14.80 5.72 -0.10
C PRO A 95 -15.09 4.68 -1.19
N ASN A 96 -16.33 4.51 -1.62
CA ASN A 96 -16.71 3.34 -2.42
C ASN A 96 -16.07 3.31 -3.81
N ASN A 97 -16.11 4.43 -4.54
CA ASN A 97 -15.57 4.45 -5.90
C ASN A 97 -14.06 4.34 -5.96
N THR A 98 -13.33 4.95 -5.02
CA THR A 98 -11.86 4.89 -4.97
C THR A 98 -11.41 3.51 -4.55
N ARG A 99 -12.02 2.93 -3.52
CA ARG A 99 -11.76 1.58 -3.04
C ARG A 99 -12.00 0.53 -4.13
N GLU A 100 -13.17 0.55 -4.77
CA GLU A 100 -13.48 -0.35 -5.87
C GLU A 100 -12.57 -0.12 -7.07
N TRP A 101 -12.29 1.12 -7.41
CA TRP A 101 -11.41 1.44 -8.53
C TRP A 101 -9.99 0.92 -8.30
N HIS A 102 -9.42 1.12 -7.11
CA HIS A 102 -8.10 0.60 -6.77
C HIS A 102 -8.08 -0.93 -6.78
N PHE A 103 -9.10 -1.54 -6.23
CA PHE A 103 -9.20 -2.99 -6.23
C PHE A 103 -9.35 -3.54 -7.64
N LYS A 104 -10.33 -3.07 -8.41
CA LYS A 104 -10.58 -3.55 -9.79
C LYS A 104 -9.41 -3.31 -10.73
N ASN A 105 -8.78 -2.15 -10.65
CA ASN A 105 -7.77 -1.76 -11.63
C ASN A 105 -6.33 -2.04 -11.20
N ARG A 106 -6.08 -2.33 -9.93
CA ARG A 106 -4.74 -2.55 -9.41
C ARG A 106 -4.53 -3.92 -8.79
N ALA A 107 -5.42 -4.33 -7.89
CA ALA A 107 -5.26 -5.59 -7.17
C ALA A 107 -5.71 -6.79 -8.01
N ILE A 108 -6.92 -6.76 -8.56
CA ILE A 108 -7.47 -7.89 -9.32
C ILE A 108 -6.54 -8.36 -10.44
N PRO A 109 -6.02 -7.51 -11.33
CA PRO A 109 -5.12 -7.98 -12.37
C PRO A 109 -3.88 -8.69 -11.85
N VAL A 110 -3.30 -8.20 -10.75
CA VAL A 110 -2.14 -8.85 -10.11
C VAL A 110 -2.54 -10.21 -9.54
N LEU A 111 -3.64 -10.26 -8.80
CA LEU A 111 -4.11 -11.48 -8.14
C LEU A 111 -4.55 -12.55 -9.13
N GLN A 112 -5.23 -12.18 -10.21
CA GLN A 112 -5.58 -13.10 -11.31
C GLN A 112 -4.34 -13.69 -11.96
N HIS A 113 -3.29 -12.87 -12.13
CA HIS A 113 -2.03 -13.35 -12.67
C HIS A 113 -1.27 -14.27 -11.73
N LEU A 114 -1.45 -14.10 -10.42
CA LEU A 114 -0.96 -15.04 -9.41
C LEU A 114 -1.76 -16.34 -9.37
N GLY A 115 -2.71 -16.54 -10.29
CA GLY A 115 -3.51 -17.74 -10.40
C GLY A 115 -4.53 -17.90 -9.26
N LEU A 116 -4.86 -16.80 -8.56
CA LEU A 116 -5.91 -16.82 -7.58
C LEU A 116 -7.27 -17.03 -8.25
N ASN A 117 -8.06 -17.93 -7.70
CA ASN A 117 -9.44 -18.16 -8.16
C ASN A 117 -10.25 -16.86 -7.98
N ASN A 118 -10.99 -16.47 -9.01
CA ASN A 118 -11.84 -15.28 -9.00
C ASN A 118 -12.83 -15.25 -7.81
N SER A 119 -13.28 -16.40 -7.34
CA SER A 119 -14.15 -16.50 -6.16
C SER A 119 -13.47 -16.07 -4.85
N LEU A 120 -12.14 -16.12 -4.79
CA LEU A 120 -11.34 -15.68 -3.63
C LEU A 120 -10.90 -14.23 -3.74
N ILE A 121 -11.06 -13.61 -4.92
CA ILE A 121 -10.65 -12.23 -5.15
C ILE A 121 -11.81 -11.30 -4.80
N ASN A 122 -11.91 -10.94 -3.55
CA ASN A 122 -12.81 -9.88 -3.12
C ASN A 122 -12.05 -8.83 -2.29
N ILE A 123 -12.63 -7.65 -2.17
CA ILE A 123 -11.97 -6.51 -1.54
C ILE A 123 -11.67 -6.75 -0.05
N ASP A 124 -12.49 -7.52 0.62
CA ASP A 124 -12.35 -7.81 2.05
C ASP A 124 -11.34 -8.92 2.33
N SER A 125 -10.96 -9.70 1.32
CA SER A 125 -9.90 -10.70 1.41
C SER A 125 -8.52 -10.19 0.98
N HIS A 126 -8.44 -8.91 0.63
CA HIS A 126 -7.24 -8.24 0.16
C HIS A 126 -6.88 -7.07 1.06
N LEU A 127 -5.60 -6.94 1.45
CA LEU A 127 -5.08 -5.78 2.16
C LEU A 127 -4.13 -5.00 1.26
N SER A 128 -4.44 -3.74 1.05
CA SER A 128 -3.56 -2.78 0.41
C SER A 128 -3.01 -1.82 1.46
N VAL A 129 -1.70 -1.72 1.55
CA VAL A 129 -0.98 -0.83 2.45
C VAL A 129 -0.30 0.25 1.63
N GLU A 130 -0.44 1.49 2.03
CA GLU A 130 0.27 2.59 1.39
C GLU A 130 1.62 2.81 2.09
N LEU A 131 2.70 2.92 1.31
CA LEU A 131 4.04 3.18 1.83
C LEU A 131 4.08 4.52 2.57
N ILE A 132 3.46 5.53 1.97
CA ILE A 132 3.22 6.86 2.52
C ILE A 132 1.71 7.10 2.55
N PRO A 133 1.10 7.40 3.73
CA PRO A 133 -0.36 7.50 3.84
C PRO A 133 -0.95 8.79 3.24
N TRP A 134 -0.10 9.74 2.85
CA TRP A 134 -0.52 11.05 2.35
C TRP A 134 -0.80 11.05 0.85
N HIS A 135 -1.79 11.80 0.44
CA HIS A 135 -2.11 12.00 -0.97
C HIS A 135 -1.00 12.77 -1.70
N SER A 136 -0.68 12.32 -2.91
CA SER A 136 0.19 13.01 -3.86
C SER A 136 -0.09 12.55 -5.28
N ASN A 137 -0.10 13.47 -6.22
CA ASN A 137 -0.18 13.17 -7.65
C ASN A 137 1.19 12.99 -8.33
N ASN A 138 2.28 13.21 -7.61
CA ASN A 138 3.64 13.16 -8.14
C ASN A 138 4.61 12.43 -7.22
N ILE A 139 4.78 11.12 -7.43
CA ILE A 139 5.74 10.28 -6.69
C ILE A 139 7.18 10.40 -7.21
N ALA A 140 7.38 10.94 -8.42
CA ALA A 140 8.71 11.15 -8.99
C ALA A 140 9.35 12.47 -8.53
N GLY A 141 8.57 13.36 -7.94
CA GLY A 141 9.04 14.69 -7.53
C GLY A 141 9.99 14.67 -6.33
N ASN A 142 10.81 15.73 -6.23
CA ASN A 142 11.79 15.85 -5.14
C ASN A 142 11.13 15.89 -3.75
N HIS A 143 9.95 16.50 -3.63
CA HIS A 143 9.21 16.55 -2.36
C HIS A 143 8.87 15.14 -1.85
N TYR A 144 8.36 14.27 -2.72
CA TYR A 144 8.06 12.89 -2.38
C TYR A 144 9.33 12.12 -1.94
N ARG A 145 10.41 12.23 -2.73
CA ARG A 145 11.69 11.56 -2.41
C ARG A 145 12.29 12.05 -1.11
N ASN A 146 12.24 13.35 -0.83
CA ASN A 146 12.73 13.92 0.42
C ASN A 146 11.88 13.46 1.60
N TYR A 147 10.56 13.44 1.45
CA TYR A 147 9.65 12.92 2.46
C TYR A 147 9.92 11.45 2.77
N LEU A 148 10.12 10.62 1.73
CA LEU A 148 10.50 9.22 1.88
C LEU A 148 11.78 9.08 2.72
N LYS A 149 12.83 9.84 2.41
CA LYS A 149 14.10 9.81 3.14
C LYS A 149 13.94 10.22 4.61
N GLN A 150 13.20 11.29 4.86
CA GLN A 150 12.98 11.82 6.21
C GLN A 150 12.14 10.88 7.09
N ASN A 151 11.27 10.11 6.49
CA ASN A 151 10.31 9.24 7.19
C ASN A 151 10.62 7.75 7.06
N ILE A 152 11.80 7.38 6.58
CA ILE A 152 12.12 5.99 6.25
C ILE A 152 11.93 5.03 7.43
N THR A 153 12.26 5.46 8.64
CA THR A 153 12.07 4.67 9.87
C THR A 153 10.58 4.49 10.20
N ALA A 154 9.77 5.54 10.03
CA ALA A 154 8.32 5.44 10.22
C ALA A 154 7.67 4.54 9.16
N ILE A 155 8.08 4.69 7.91
CA ILE A 155 7.64 3.85 6.78
C ILE A 155 7.98 2.38 7.07
N TYR A 156 9.21 2.10 7.48
CA TYR A 156 9.63 0.76 7.84
C TYR A 156 8.74 0.16 8.93
N LYS A 157 8.64 0.87 10.06
CA LYS A 157 7.88 0.40 11.22
C LYS A 157 6.38 0.30 10.96
N ASN A 158 5.79 1.27 10.29
CA ASN A 158 4.33 1.40 10.24
C ASN A 158 3.72 0.82 8.96
N SER A 159 4.42 0.84 7.82
CA SER A 159 3.90 0.30 6.57
C SER A 159 4.51 -1.07 6.26
N ILE A 160 5.84 -1.20 6.25
CA ILE A 160 6.51 -2.45 5.82
C ILE A 160 6.32 -3.55 6.87
N CYS A 161 6.61 -3.28 8.15
CA CYS A 161 6.41 -4.27 9.22
C CYS A 161 4.92 -4.61 9.43
N PHE A 162 4.02 -3.65 9.22
CA PHE A 162 2.58 -3.92 9.26
C PHE A 162 2.17 -4.88 8.14
N ALA A 163 2.58 -4.61 6.90
CA ALA A 163 2.30 -5.50 5.78
C ALA A 163 2.88 -6.91 5.99
N ALA A 164 4.10 -7.02 6.51
CA ALA A 164 4.72 -8.31 6.81
C ALA A 164 3.96 -9.09 7.91
N HIS A 165 3.54 -8.40 8.96
CA HIS A 165 2.72 -9.00 10.02
C HIS A 165 1.40 -9.54 9.48
N GLU A 166 0.74 -8.78 8.61
CA GLU A 166 -0.52 -9.22 8.01
C GLU A 166 -0.29 -10.35 6.98
N ALA A 167 0.85 -10.35 6.27
CA ALA A 167 1.18 -11.43 5.33
C ALA A 167 1.29 -12.81 6.01
N ALA A 168 1.68 -12.87 7.28
CA ALA A 168 1.69 -14.12 8.07
C ALA A 168 0.29 -14.69 8.33
N ARG A 169 -0.77 -13.88 8.14
CA ARG A 169 -2.18 -14.30 8.30
C ARG A 169 -2.81 -14.77 6.98
N ILE A 170 -2.10 -14.70 5.87
CA ILE A 170 -2.61 -15.09 4.56
C ILE A 170 -2.92 -16.60 4.55
N GLN A 171 -4.16 -16.93 4.21
CA GLN A 171 -4.62 -18.31 4.14
C GLN A 171 -4.27 -19.01 2.81
N ASN A 172 -3.95 -18.22 1.76
CA ASN A 172 -3.52 -18.77 0.48
C ASN A 172 -2.08 -19.31 0.61
N PRO A 173 -1.86 -20.63 0.39
CA PRO A 173 -0.53 -21.22 0.55
C PRO A 173 0.55 -20.60 -0.33
N LYS A 174 0.19 -20.13 -1.54
CA LYS A 174 1.13 -19.49 -2.47
C LYS A 174 1.60 -18.10 -2.03
N LEU A 175 0.82 -17.43 -1.21
CA LEU A 175 1.08 -16.05 -0.77
C LEU A 175 1.27 -15.95 0.75
N ASN A 176 1.27 -17.07 1.46
CA ASN A 176 1.54 -17.06 2.90
C ASN A 176 2.95 -16.50 3.16
N ASN A 177 3.03 -15.52 4.03
CA ASN A 177 4.27 -14.75 4.29
C ASN A 177 4.84 -14.02 3.06
N VAL A 178 4.04 -13.74 2.03
CA VAL A 178 4.47 -12.98 0.87
C VAL A 178 3.84 -11.59 0.87
N VAL A 179 4.65 -10.56 0.79
CA VAL A 179 4.24 -9.17 0.59
C VAL A 179 4.55 -8.76 -0.85
N LEU A 180 3.52 -8.40 -1.59
CA LEU A 180 3.67 -7.88 -2.94
C LEU A 180 3.95 -6.38 -2.90
N LEU A 181 4.89 -5.89 -3.70
CA LEU A 181 5.16 -4.47 -3.88
C LEU A 181 4.84 -4.06 -5.31
N LYS A 182 3.96 -3.10 -5.47
CA LYS A 182 3.64 -2.54 -6.78
C LYS A 182 4.56 -1.35 -7.08
N MET A 183 5.84 -1.65 -7.29
CA MET A 183 6.91 -0.66 -7.44
C MET A 183 7.88 -1.08 -8.53
N SER A 184 8.50 -0.09 -9.21
CA SER A 184 9.58 -0.39 -10.16
C SER A 184 10.81 -0.95 -9.44
N GLY A 185 11.59 -1.77 -10.12
CA GLY A 185 12.82 -2.34 -9.57
C GLY A 185 13.80 -1.26 -9.08
N GLY A 186 13.96 -0.18 -9.83
CA GLY A 186 14.82 0.95 -9.42
C GLY A 186 14.31 1.70 -8.19
N PHE A 187 12.99 1.82 -8.02
CA PHE A 187 12.43 2.42 -6.81
C PHE A 187 12.59 1.46 -5.62
N THR A 188 12.33 0.17 -5.82
CA THR A 188 12.50 -0.86 -4.79
C THR A 188 13.95 -0.89 -4.32
N GLN A 189 14.92 -0.89 -5.23
CA GLN A 189 16.33 -0.81 -4.86
C GLN A 189 16.64 0.44 -4.04
N SER A 190 16.17 1.61 -4.48
CA SER A 190 16.36 2.86 -3.74
C SER A 190 15.73 2.82 -2.34
N LEU A 191 14.57 2.18 -2.18
CA LEU A 191 13.93 1.98 -0.89
C LEU A 191 14.78 1.09 0.02
N LEU A 192 15.28 -0.03 -0.49
CA LEU A 192 16.13 -0.97 0.24
C LEU A 192 17.43 -0.31 0.70
N ASP A 193 18.07 0.48 -0.16
CA ASP A 193 19.29 1.23 0.18
C ASP A 193 19.02 2.28 1.27
N LEU A 194 17.86 2.95 1.23
CA LEU A 194 17.47 3.88 2.29
C LEU A 194 17.22 3.16 3.63
N LEU A 195 16.56 2.00 3.63
CA LEU A 195 16.35 1.20 4.83
C LEU A 195 17.66 0.77 5.46
N LYS A 196 18.62 0.30 4.64
CA LYS A 196 19.95 -0.08 5.09
C LYS A 196 20.71 1.13 5.65
N LYS A 197 20.71 2.26 4.93
CA LYS A 197 21.38 3.49 5.36
C LYS A 197 20.84 4.04 6.68
N ALA A 198 19.54 3.87 6.93
CA ALA A 198 18.88 4.29 8.17
C ALA A 198 18.99 3.24 9.31
N ASN A 199 19.76 2.17 9.11
CA ASN A 199 19.90 1.06 10.05
C ASN A 199 18.57 0.41 10.47
N CYS A 200 17.56 0.46 9.59
CA CYS A 200 16.28 -0.21 9.82
C CYS A 200 16.44 -1.74 9.67
N CYS A 201 17.07 -2.16 8.58
CA CYS A 201 17.35 -3.57 8.27
C CYS A 201 18.41 -3.69 7.17
N ASN A 202 19.04 -4.86 7.08
CA ASN A 202 19.74 -5.30 5.88
C ASN A 202 18.75 -6.05 4.96
N TYR A 203 19.13 -6.24 3.71
CA TYR A 203 18.33 -6.99 2.74
C TYR A 203 19.18 -7.98 1.97
N ASN A 204 18.54 -9.01 1.45
CA ASN A 204 19.14 -9.99 0.54
C ASN A 204 18.22 -10.14 -0.68
N ILE A 205 18.74 -9.85 -1.88
CA ILE A 205 18.03 -10.07 -3.14
C ILE A 205 18.21 -11.54 -3.51
N LEU A 206 17.11 -12.27 -3.55
CA LEU A 206 17.07 -13.69 -3.90
C LEU A 206 17.01 -13.88 -5.40
N LYS A 207 16.24 -13.04 -6.08
CA LYS A 207 16.05 -13.10 -7.53
C LYS A 207 15.72 -11.72 -8.09
N ALA A 208 16.29 -11.38 -9.23
CA ALA A 208 15.93 -10.19 -9.98
C ALA A 208 15.90 -10.53 -11.47
N VAL A 209 14.76 -10.24 -12.13
CA VAL A 209 14.56 -10.52 -13.55
C VAL A 209 13.92 -9.32 -14.22
N SER A 210 14.40 -8.96 -15.40
CA SER A 210 13.79 -7.95 -16.25
C SER A 210 13.45 -8.56 -17.61
N LEU A 211 12.20 -8.45 -18.02
CA LEU A 211 11.69 -8.96 -19.28
C LEU A 211 11.01 -7.80 -20.03
N GLY A 212 11.76 -7.12 -20.88
CA GLY A 212 11.24 -5.99 -21.64
C GLY A 212 10.68 -4.88 -20.74
N ASN A 213 9.38 -4.70 -20.75
CA ASN A 213 8.69 -3.68 -19.95
C ASN A 213 8.23 -4.16 -18.56
N ALA A 214 8.54 -5.39 -18.18
CA ALA A 214 8.18 -5.95 -16.89
C ALA A 214 9.44 -6.29 -16.09
N ALA A 215 9.38 -6.13 -14.77
CA ALA A 215 10.46 -6.46 -13.86
C ALA A 215 9.92 -7.15 -12.60
N PHE A 216 10.72 -8.05 -12.09
CA PHE A 216 10.47 -8.82 -10.88
C PHE A 216 11.70 -8.73 -9.98
N MET A 217 11.50 -8.52 -8.69
CA MET A 217 12.56 -8.61 -7.70
C MET A 217 12.00 -9.29 -6.45
N GLU A 218 12.63 -10.38 -6.06
CA GLU A 218 12.36 -11.10 -4.82
C GLU A 218 13.47 -10.83 -3.82
N PHE A 219 13.13 -10.49 -2.59
CA PHE A 219 14.09 -10.19 -1.53
C PHE A 219 13.54 -10.49 -0.15
N THR A 220 14.44 -10.58 0.81
CA THR A 220 14.13 -10.68 2.24
C THR A 220 14.76 -9.52 3.01
N LEU A 221 14.21 -9.22 4.19
CA LEU A 221 14.74 -8.24 5.13
C LEU A 221 15.25 -8.95 6.38
N SER A 222 16.44 -8.60 6.85
CA SER A 222 17.10 -9.30 7.97
C SER A 222 16.29 -9.33 9.26
N THR A 223 15.44 -8.35 9.46
CA THR A 223 14.57 -8.22 10.65
C THR A 223 13.19 -8.86 10.47
N LEU A 224 12.89 -9.36 9.27
CA LEU A 224 11.64 -10.03 8.90
C LEU A 224 11.94 -11.33 8.13
N PRO A 225 12.71 -12.26 8.73
CA PRO A 225 13.31 -13.39 8.01
C PRO A 225 12.28 -14.37 7.44
N ASN A 226 11.08 -14.39 8.00
CA ASN A 226 10.00 -15.30 7.56
C ASN A 226 9.11 -14.66 6.49
N THR A 227 9.43 -13.43 6.03
CA THR A 227 8.62 -12.73 5.03
C THR A 227 9.42 -12.56 3.75
N THR A 228 8.85 -13.02 2.66
CA THR A 228 9.36 -12.77 1.30
C THR A 228 8.66 -11.54 0.73
N PHE A 229 9.45 -10.63 0.20
CA PHE A 229 8.96 -9.44 -0.50
C PHE A 229 9.15 -9.61 -1.99
N VAL A 230 8.09 -9.35 -2.76
CA VAL A 230 8.09 -9.50 -4.21
C VAL A 230 7.67 -8.20 -4.87
N SER A 231 8.62 -7.51 -5.46
CA SER A 231 8.35 -6.32 -6.26
C SER A 231 8.00 -6.73 -7.69
N ILE A 232 6.83 -6.34 -8.14
CA ILE A 232 6.33 -6.60 -9.48
C ILE A 232 6.02 -5.27 -10.15
N TRP A 233 6.63 -5.02 -11.29
CA TRP A 233 6.40 -3.80 -12.04
C TRP A 233 6.29 -4.09 -13.54
N GLY A 234 5.31 -3.43 -14.18
CA GLY A 234 5.19 -3.38 -15.62
C GLY A 234 5.08 -1.92 -16.06
N ARG A 235 5.71 -1.57 -17.16
CA ARG A 235 5.57 -0.24 -17.76
C ARG A 235 4.17 -0.14 -18.34
N TYR A 236 3.30 0.54 -17.63
CA TYR A 236 1.95 0.80 -18.10
C TYR A 236 1.96 1.93 -19.13
N SER A 237 1.57 1.63 -20.37
CA SER A 237 0.69 2.58 -21.05
C SER A 237 -0.68 2.46 -20.38
N ARG A 238 -1.41 3.55 -20.23
CA ARG A 238 -2.69 3.60 -19.48
C ARG A 238 -3.70 2.49 -19.83
N ASN A 239 -3.52 1.76 -20.91
CA ASN A 239 -4.47 0.81 -21.48
C ASN A 239 -3.94 -0.63 -21.67
N ASN A 240 -2.65 -0.92 -21.51
CA ASN A 240 -2.13 -2.29 -21.75
C ASN A 240 -1.14 -2.72 -20.67
N PHE A 241 -1.61 -3.58 -19.80
CA PHE A 241 -0.75 -4.40 -18.96
C PHE A 241 -0.05 -5.43 -19.87
N PRO A 242 1.27 -5.61 -19.82
CA PRO A 242 1.96 -6.62 -20.63
C PRO A 242 1.68 -8.02 -20.04
N LEU A 243 0.48 -8.53 -20.27
CA LEU A 243 -0.09 -9.75 -19.68
C LEU A 243 0.81 -10.97 -19.88
N SER A 244 1.40 -11.13 -21.07
CA SER A 244 2.24 -12.30 -21.37
C SER A 244 3.56 -12.27 -20.57
N GLN A 245 4.19 -11.11 -20.47
CA GLN A 245 5.45 -10.94 -19.71
C GLN A 245 5.22 -11.08 -18.21
N MET A 246 4.08 -10.58 -17.72
CA MET A 246 3.69 -10.74 -16.31
C MET A 246 3.37 -12.18 -15.95
N LYS A 247 2.71 -12.96 -16.81
CA LYS A 247 2.52 -14.40 -16.59
C LYS A 247 3.84 -15.14 -16.40
N THR A 248 4.81 -14.84 -17.23
CA THR A 248 6.17 -15.44 -17.11
C THR A 248 6.84 -15.04 -15.81
N ILE A 249 6.76 -13.76 -15.42
CA ILE A 249 7.32 -13.27 -14.16
C ILE A 249 6.63 -13.89 -12.95
N ILE A 250 5.30 -14.02 -12.99
CA ILE A 250 4.51 -14.58 -11.89
C ILE A 250 4.75 -16.08 -11.74
N SER A 251 4.98 -16.81 -12.84
CA SER A 251 5.34 -18.22 -12.76
C SER A 251 6.71 -18.45 -12.08
N MET A 252 7.49 -17.39 -11.88
CA MET A 252 8.78 -17.42 -11.16
C MET A 252 8.63 -17.16 -9.66
N ILE A 253 7.45 -16.79 -9.17
CA ILE A 253 7.16 -16.69 -7.73
C ILE A 253 7.17 -18.11 -7.16
N PRO A 254 7.88 -18.34 -6.03
CA PRO A 254 8.02 -19.67 -5.46
C PRO A 254 6.69 -20.30 -5.07
#